data_1f10caa0616b13f333305adcfa3f93e6
#
_entry.id   1f10caa0616b13f333305adcfa3f93e6
#
_cell.length_a   1.000
_cell.length_b   1.000
_cell.length_c   1.000
_cell.angle_alpha   90.00
_cell.angle_beta   90.00
_cell.angle_gamma   90.00
#
_symmetry.space_group_name_H-M   'P 1'
#
loop_
_entity.id
_entity.type
_entity.pdbx_description
1 polymer ?
#
loop_
_entity_poly.entity_id
_entity_poly.type
_entity_poly.pdbx_seq_one_letter_code
_entity_poly.pdbx_strand_id
1 'polypeptide(L)'
;YLGELVRESPYPKEAYASLKYGILGSEGCTEEMRERIEETLGVTVTDNYGMTELTGPGVSGECHLRCGLHFAEDAFLPEIIDQDTLEQKAAGEVGELVVTTLTRKGMPVLRYRTKDITRLNYEPCACGRTHVRMDKVMGRTDDMLIIKGVNVFPSQIESVLVGMENVGPHYQLVVRKKNFLDTLEVKVELVDASLLESFGELQSLQKKIHDRLKSVLGLETKVTLVSPKSLERFQGKAKRVLDLRNQPAEE
;
A
#
# COMPACT_ATOMS: atom_id res chain seq x y z
N TYR A 1 10.62 -7.00 -8.45
CA TYR A 1 11.84 -6.92 -9.28
C TYR A 1 12.75 -8.14 -9.10
N LEU A 2 13.21 -8.48 -7.85
CA LEU A 2 14.08 -9.65 -7.63
C LEU A 2 13.44 -10.95 -8.17
N GLY A 3 12.15 -11.16 -7.94
CA GLY A 3 11.43 -12.31 -8.46
C GLY A 3 11.40 -12.38 -9.98
N GLU A 4 11.31 -11.24 -10.66
CA GLU A 4 11.41 -11.17 -12.13
C GLU A 4 12.80 -11.54 -12.61
N LEU A 5 13.83 -10.99 -11.96
CA LEU A 5 15.22 -11.36 -12.28
C LEU A 5 15.50 -12.86 -12.08
N VAL A 6 14.95 -13.45 -11.01
CA VAL A 6 15.12 -14.90 -10.75
C VAL A 6 14.40 -15.74 -11.81
N ARG A 7 13.24 -15.31 -12.31
CA ARG A 7 12.55 -16.03 -13.40
C ARG A 7 13.31 -15.99 -14.72
N GLU A 8 13.95 -14.87 -15.01
CA GLU A 8 14.75 -14.67 -16.22
C GLU A 8 16.18 -15.21 -16.08
N SER A 9 16.57 -15.63 -14.87
CA SER A 9 17.92 -16.09 -14.57
C SER A 9 18.22 -17.45 -15.26
N PRO A 10 19.41 -17.61 -15.82
CA PRO A 10 19.86 -18.90 -16.37
C PRO A 10 20.17 -19.94 -15.28
N TYR A 11 20.20 -19.54 -14.01
CA TYR A 11 20.52 -20.43 -12.90
C TYR A 11 19.27 -21.15 -12.39
N PRO A 12 19.39 -22.43 -11.99
CA PRO A 12 18.27 -23.18 -11.44
C PRO A 12 17.85 -22.62 -10.07
N LYS A 13 16.59 -22.87 -9.68
CA LYS A 13 16.01 -22.34 -8.43
C LYS A 13 16.83 -22.76 -7.18
N GLU A 14 17.48 -23.91 -7.24
CA GLU A 14 18.34 -24.45 -6.19
C GLU A 14 19.57 -23.56 -5.91
N ALA A 15 20.02 -22.79 -6.89
CA ALA A 15 21.12 -21.83 -6.70
C ALA A 15 20.79 -20.74 -5.68
N TYR A 16 19.50 -20.48 -5.45
CA TYR A 16 19.00 -19.49 -4.48
C TYR A 16 18.52 -20.12 -3.17
N ALA A 17 18.72 -21.42 -2.97
CA ALA A 17 18.21 -22.18 -1.84
C ALA A 17 18.72 -21.71 -0.46
N SER A 18 19.80 -20.91 -0.42
CA SER A 18 20.28 -20.26 0.81
C SER A 18 19.39 -19.10 1.28
N LEU A 19 18.63 -18.48 0.38
CA LEU A 19 17.66 -17.44 0.71
C LEU A 19 16.44 -18.09 1.37
N LYS A 20 16.20 -17.80 2.65
CA LYS A 20 15.13 -18.42 3.44
C LYS A 20 14.03 -17.43 3.82
N TYR A 21 14.38 -16.19 4.04
CA TYR A 21 13.49 -15.17 4.56
C TYR A 21 13.54 -13.92 3.71
N GLY A 22 12.39 -13.29 3.51
CA GLY A 22 12.23 -11.95 2.95
C GLY A 22 11.62 -11.03 4.00
N ILE A 23 12.20 -9.86 4.19
CA ILE A 23 11.63 -8.80 5.03
C ILE A 23 11.20 -7.68 4.08
N LEU A 24 9.89 -7.48 3.99
CA LEU A 24 9.31 -6.39 3.19
C LEU A 24 9.10 -5.16 4.07
N GLY A 25 9.06 -4.00 3.46
CA GLY A 25 8.80 -2.75 4.15
C GLY A 25 8.87 -1.58 3.19
N SER A 26 8.66 -0.37 3.70
CA SER A 26 8.63 0.91 2.98
C SER A 26 7.39 1.13 2.11
N GLU A 27 6.77 0.08 1.60
CA GLU A 27 5.51 0.12 0.84
C GLU A 27 4.59 -1.00 1.33
N GLY A 28 3.28 -0.82 1.16
CA GLY A 28 2.31 -1.86 1.50
C GLY A 28 2.52 -3.11 0.63
N CYS A 29 2.40 -4.29 1.24
CA CYS A 29 2.41 -5.56 0.54
C CYS A 29 1.07 -6.26 0.72
N THR A 30 0.35 -6.51 -0.40
CA THR A 30 -0.89 -7.30 -0.35
C THR A 30 -0.56 -8.78 -0.15
N GLU A 31 -1.55 -9.56 0.29
CA GLU A 31 -1.33 -11.02 0.48
C GLU A 31 -1.01 -11.70 -0.85
N GLU A 32 -1.67 -11.32 -1.94
CA GLU A 32 -1.40 -11.89 -3.28
C GLU A 32 0.03 -11.57 -3.74
N MET A 33 0.53 -10.36 -3.44
CA MET A 33 1.91 -9.99 -3.74
C MET A 33 2.89 -10.81 -2.90
N ARG A 34 2.59 -11.01 -1.62
CA ARG A 34 3.37 -11.83 -0.68
C ARG A 34 3.47 -13.26 -1.19
N GLU A 35 2.33 -13.90 -1.47
CA GLU A 35 2.25 -15.27 -1.99
C GLU A 35 3.07 -15.43 -3.26
N ARG A 36 2.93 -14.51 -4.20
CA ARG A 36 3.70 -14.50 -5.45
C ARG A 36 5.22 -14.39 -5.22
N ILE A 37 5.66 -13.59 -4.24
CA ILE A 37 7.08 -13.47 -3.87
C ILE A 37 7.57 -14.78 -3.25
N GLU A 38 6.82 -15.35 -2.32
CA GLU A 38 7.14 -16.61 -1.64
C GLU A 38 7.25 -17.77 -2.63
N GLU A 39 6.28 -17.90 -3.53
CA GLU A 39 6.29 -18.93 -4.59
C GLU A 39 7.48 -18.77 -5.54
N THR A 40 7.76 -17.52 -5.96
CA THR A 40 8.82 -17.24 -6.93
C THR A 40 10.21 -17.48 -6.36
N LEU A 41 10.45 -17.01 -5.12
CA LEU A 41 11.78 -17.03 -4.49
C LEU A 41 11.99 -18.24 -3.56
N GLY A 42 10.95 -18.94 -3.16
CA GLY A 42 11.04 -20.05 -2.19
C GLY A 42 11.39 -19.58 -0.78
N VAL A 43 10.93 -18.39 -0.38
CA VAL A 43 11.23 -17.75 0.91
C VAL A 43 9.96 -17.62 1.75
N THR A 44 10.15 -17.44 3.07
CA THR A 44 9.07 -16.96 3.96
C THR A 44 9.19 -15.45 4.09
N VAL A 45 8.09 -14.72 3.84
CA VAL A 45 8.09 -13.25 3.83
C VAL A 45 7.35 -12.72 5.06
N THR A 46 7.94 -11.72 5.72
CA THR A 46 7.32 -10.94 6.80
C THR A 46 7.32 -9.46 6.46
N ASP A 47 6.31 -8.76 6.95
CA ASP A 47 6.20 -7.31 6.79
C ASP A 47 6.86 -6.57 7.96
N ASN A 48 7.42 -5.40 7.67
CA ASN A 48 8.15 -4.58 8.61
C ASN A 48 7.80 -3.10 8.38
N TYR A 49 7.40 -2.43 9.45
CA TYR A 49 7.08 -1.02 9.44
C TYR A 49 8.21 -0.20 10.07
N GLY A 50 8.45 0.95 9.51
CA GLY A 50 9.38 1.93 10.04
C GLY A 50 9.46 3.17 9.18
N MET A 51 10.15 4.18 9.68
CA MET A 51 10.39 5.45 9.01
C MET A 51 11.68 6.09 9.50
N THR A 52 12.30 6.89 8.65
CA THR A 52 13.58 7.54 8.93
C THR A 52 13.54 8.43 10.17
N GLU A 53 12.39 9.07 10.40
CA GLU A 53 12.14 9.98 11.52
C GLU A 53 12.20 9.26 12.88
N LEU A 54 11.93 7.95 12.90
CA LEU A 54 12.01 7.12 14.10
C LEU A 54 13.39 6.43 14.21
N THR A 55 13.65 5.40 13.43
CA THR A 55 14.96 4.71 13.37
C THR A 55 15.23 4.08 12.00
N GLY A 56 14.35 4.25 11.03
CA GLY A 56 14.30 3.44 9.82
C GLY A 56 13.44 2.19 10.01
N PRO A 57 13.78 1.06 9.39
CA PRO A 57 13.03 -0.20 9.56
C PRO A 57 13.16 -0.74 10.98
N GLY A 58 12.16 -1.49 11.47
CA GLY A 58 12.19 -2.16 12.77
C GLY A 58 11.43 -1.43 13.87
N VAL A 59 10.59 -0.45 13.58
CA VAL A 59 9.67 0.14 14.55
C VAL A 59 8.61 -0.88 14.95
N SER A 60 8.07 -1.63 13.99
CA SER A 60 7.26 -2.81 14.24
C SER A 60 7.44 -3.85 13.14
N GLY A 61 7.19 -5.13 13.46
CA GLY A 61 7.39 -6.21 12.49
C GLY A 61 6.53 -7.43 12.76
N GLU A 62 6.17 -8.15 11.71
CA GLU A 62 5.41 -9.40 11.82
C GLU A 62 6.21 -10.51 12.49
N CYS A 63 5.52 -11.38 13.21
CA CYS A 63 6.03 -12.68 13.61
C CYS A 63 5.66 -13.74 12.56
N HIS A 64 6.07 -14.99 12.80
CA HIS A 64 5.76 -16.14 11.93
C HIS A 64 4.26 -16.42 11.76
N LEU A 65 3.41 -15.93 12.66
CA LEU A 65 1.95 -16.06 12.56
C LEU A 65 1.29 -14.98 11.71
N ARG A 66 2.01 -13.90 11.37
CA ARG A 66 1.54 -12.82 10.47
C ARG A 66 0.21 -12.18 10.87
N CYS A 67 -0.09 -12.13 12.17
CA CYS A 67 -1.33 -11.59 12.72
C CYS A 67 -1.15 -10.17 13.28
N GLY A 68 -0.56 -9.28 12.48
CA GLY A 68 -0.17 -7.91 12.82
C GLY A 68 1.31 -7.76 13.14
N LEU A 69 1.78 -6.51 13.17
CA LEU A 69 3.16 -6.14 13.37
C LEU A 69 3.38 -5.80 14.84
N HIS A 70 4.25 -6.53 15.52
CA HIS A 70 4.63 -6.29 16.92
C HIS A 70 5.46 -5.02 17.03
N PHE A 71 5.03 -4.09 17.85
CA PHE A 71 5.76 -2.86 18.14
C PHE A 71 6.95 -3.12 19.05
N ALA A 72 8.08 -2.45 18.80
CA ALA A 72 9.24 -2.46 19.68
C ALA A 72 8.99 -1.52 20.87
N GLU A 73 8.16 -1.96 21.84
CA GLU A 73 7.68 -1.14 22.97
C GLU A 73 8.79 -0.77 23.98
N ASP A 74 9.92 -1.42 23.91
CA ASP A 74 11.15 -1.05 24.64
C ASP A 74 11.76 0.26 24.11
N ALA A 75 11.50 0.60 22.86
CA ALA A 75 12.05 1.77 22.18
C ALA A 75 10.98 2.81 21.80
N PHE A 76 9.74 2.40 21.65
CA PHE A 76 8.65 3.25 21.12
C PHE A 76 7.35 3.08 21.90
N LEU A 77 6.66 4.19 22.11
CA LEU A 77 5.27 4.21 22.61
C LEU A 77 4.34 4.57 21.44
N PRO A 78 3.52 3.62 20.95
CA PRO A 78 2.51 3.90 19.93
C PRO A 78 1.20 4.37 20.57
N GLU A 79 0.53 5.30 19.90
CA GLU A 79 -0.81 5.79 20.23
C GLU A 79 -1.62 5.87 18.93
N ILE A 80 -2.94 5.72 19.04
CA ILE A 80 -3.87 6.03 17.93
C ILE A 80 -4.67 7.26 18.31
N ILE A 81 -4.72 8.24 17.42
CA ILE A 81 -5.50 9.46 17.60
C ILE A 81 -6.54 9.66 16.50
N ASP A 82 -7.55 10.40 16.82
CA ASP A 82 -8.42 11.00 15.82
C ASP A 82 -7.66 12.12 15.10
N GLN A 83 -7.67 12.11 13.75
CA GLN A 83 -6.88 13.05 12.96
C GLN A 83 -7.36 14.51 13.07
N ASP A 84 -8.65 14.73 13.41
CA ASP A 84 -9.30 16.04 13.44
C ASP A 84 -9.33 16.60 14.86
N THR A 85 -9.77 15.81 15.84
CA THR A 85 -9.85 16.24 17.25
C THR A 85 -8.54 16.12 18.00
N LEU A 86 -7.60 15.28 17.52
CA LEU A 86 -6.32 14.93 18.14
C LEU A 86 -6.46 14.17 19.47
N GLU A 87 -7.67 13.74 19.80
CA GLU A 87 -7.92 12.93 20.99
C GLU A 87 -7.49 11.48 20.77
N GLN A 88 -7.04 10.84 21.83
CA GLN A 88 -6.65 9.43 21.80
C GLN A 88 -7.90 8.56 21.60
N LYS A 89 -7.83 7.61 20.67
CA LYS A 89 -8.90 6.66 20.39
C LYS A 89 -8.82 5.45 21.33
N ALA A 90 -9.95 4.77 21.48
CA ALA A 90 -10.02 3.55 22.25
C ALA A 90 -9.23 2.40 21.57
N ALA A 91 -8.86 1.40 22.37
CA ALA A 91 -8.16 0.21 21.86
C ALA A 91 -8.95 -0.48 20.74
N GLY A 92 -8.29 -0.80 19.64
CA GLY A 92 -8.89 -1.44 18.47
C GLY A 92 -9.60 -0.50 17.49
N GLU A 93 -9.73 0.79 17.80
CA GLU A 93 -10.25 1.77 16.86
C GLU A 93 -9.19 2.18 15.83
N VAL A 94 -9.64 2.48 14.61
CA VAL A 94 -8.79 2.96 13.53
C VAL A 94 -8.57 4.47 13.65
N GLY A 95 -7.34 4.91 13.47
CA GLY A 95 -6.98 6.33 13.49
C GLY A 95 -5.54 6.56 13.02
N GLU A 96 -5.05 7.78 13.20
CA GLU A 96 -3.68 8.13 12.87
C GLU A 96 -2.71 7.60 13.93
N LEU A 97 -1.67 6.91 13.48
CA LEU A 97 -0.59 6.45 14.34
C LEU A 97 0.28 7.64 14.80
N VAL A 98 0.47 7.70 16.10
CA VAL A 98 1.38 8.64 16.76
C VAL A 98 2.44 7.83 17.50
N VAL A 99 3.69 8.23 17.43
CA VAL A 99 4.80 7.50 18.06
C VAL A 99 5.68 8.44 18.88
N THR A 100 5.98 8.03 20.12
CA THR A 100 6.98 8.65 20.97
C THR A 100 8.18 7.73 21.06
N THR A 101 9.41 8.27 20.87
CA THR A 101 10.64 7.52 21.06
C THR A 101 11.04 7.54 22.54
N LEU A 102 11.37 6.37 23.12
CA LEU A 102 11.68 6.22 24.54
C LEU A 102 13.20 6.23 24.82
N THR A 103 13.98 5.68 23.90
CA THR A 103 15.43 5.45 24.10
C THR A 103 16.32 6.33 23.23
N ARG A 104 15.76 7.03 22.25
CA ARG A 104 16.51 7.81 21.27
C ARG A 104 17.09 9.08 21.89
N LYS A 105 18.41 9.22 21.88
CA LYS A 105 19.13 10.37 22.44
C LYS A 105 19.37 11.48 21.42
N GLY A 106 19.71 11.13 20.18
CA GLY A 106 19.82 12.07 19.08
C GLY A 106 18.48 12.24 18.38
N MET A 107 17.96 13.45 18.31
CA MET A 107 16.66 13.80 17.70
C MET A 107 15.50 12.95 18.27
N PRO A 108 15.22 13.02 19.59
CA PRO A 108 14.06 12.35 20.15
C PRO A 108 12.78 13.00 19.62
N VAL A 109 11.75 12.20 19.39
CA VAL A 109 10.43 12.70 18.98
C VAL A 109 9.40 12.35 20.05
N LEU A 110 8.53 13.32 20.34
CA LEU A 110 7.43 13.18 21.28
C LEU A 110 6.13 13.32 20.52
N ARG A 111 5.25 12.32 20.62
CA ARG A 111 3.95 12.27 19.95
C ARG A 111 4.03 12.67 18.46
N TYR A 112 4.98 12.05 17.75
CA TYR A 112 5.18 12.30 16.32
C TYR A 112 4.01 11.75 15.52
N ARG A 113 3.31 12.61 14.81
CA ARG A 113 2.22 12.25 13.90
C ARG A 113 2.77 11.64 12.62
N THR A 114 2.61 10.34 12.44
CA THR A 114 3.19 9.62 11.27
C THR A 114 2.41 9.87 9.98
N LYS A 115 1.16 10.30 10.09
CA LYS A 115 0.16 10.37 9.03
C LYS A 115 -0.34 9.01 8.54
N ASP A 116 0.19 7.92 9.06
CA ASP A 116 -0.24 6.57 8.71
C ASP A 116 -1.50 6.20 9.49
N ILE A 117 -2.48 5.63 8.79
CA ILE A 117 -3.74 5.16 9.37
C ILE A 117 -3.63 3.68 9.67
N THR A 118 -3.84 3.31 10.92
CA THR A 118 -3.82 1.93 11.40
C THR A 118 -4.68 1.80 12.66
N ARG A 119 -4.62 0.66 13.33
CA ARG A 119 -5.15 0.43 14.68
C ARG A 119 -4.19 -0.41 15.50
N LEU A 120 -4.30 -0.33 16.82
CA LEU A 120 -3.52 -1.12 17.75
C LEU A 120 -4.37 -2.24 18.35
N ASN A 121 -3.76 -3.43 18.44
CA ASN A 121 -4.32 -4.61 19.10
C ASN A 121 -3.45 -4.98 20.30
N TYR A 122 -4.03 -4.92 21.49
CA TYR A 122 -3.37 -5.20 22.75
C TYR A 122 -3.51 -6.65 23.23
N GLU A 123 -4.29 -7.48 22.49
CA GLU A 123 -4.45 -8.88 22.82
C GLU A 123 -3.12 -9.64 22.65
N PRO A 124 -2.77 -10.55 23.58
CA PRO A 124 -1.56 -11.37 23.43
C PRO A 124 -1.54 -12.14 22.11
N CYS A 125 -0.39 -12.21 21.49
CA CYS A 125 -0.23 -12.98 20.27
C CYS A 125 0.03 -14.46 20.59
N ALA A 126 -0.55 -15.37 19.82
CA ALA A 126 -0.29 -16.80 19.93
C ALA A 126 1.17 -17.20 19.70
N CYS A 127 2.02 -16.31 19.16
CA CYS A 127 3.48 -16.51 19.07
C CYS A 127 4.20 -16.39 20.42
N GLY A 128 3.49 -16.03 21.49
CA GLY A 128 4.01 -15.83 22.85
C GLY A 128 4.50 -14.42 23.17
N ARG A 129 4.54 -13.52 22.21
CA ARG A 129 4.88 -12.11 22.46
C ARG A 129 3.69 -11.36 23.07
N THR A 130 4.00 -10.50 24.03
CA THR A 130 3.03 -9.63 24.72
C THR A 130 2.98 -8.21 24.17
N HIS A 131 3.89 -7.86 23.27
CA HIS A 131 3.95 -6.54 22.65
C HIS A 131 2.65 -6.21 21.90
N VAL A 132 2.24 -4.94 21.98
CA VAL A 132 1.14 -4.42 21.18
C VAL A 132 1.42 -4.64 19.69
N ARG A 133 0.40 -4.98 18.94
CA ARG A 133 0.48 -5.17 17.49
C ARG A 133 -0.28 -4.08 16.77
N MET A 134 0.31 -3.56 15.72
CA MET A 134 -0.44 -2.71 14.77
C MET A 134 -0.90 -3.55 13.59
N ASP A 135 -2.03 -3.19 13.01
CA ASP A 135 -2.43 -3.68 11.70
C ASP A 135 -1.51 -3.11 10.61
N LYS A 136 -1.53 -3.68 9.41
CA LYS A 136 -0.90 -3.06 8.24
C LYS A 136 -1.45 -1.65 8.05
N VAL A 137 -0.58 -0.74 7.58
CA VAL A 137 -1.00 0.63 7.25
C VAL A 137 -2.10 0.58 6.19
N MET A 138 -3.25 1.15 6.51
CA MET A 138 -4.44 1.17 5.62
C MET A 138 -4.37 2.29 4.60
N GLY A 139 -3.55 3.32 4.86
CA GLY A 139 -3.34 4.49 4.04
C GLY A 139 -2.69 5.61 4.83
N ARG A 140 -2.55 6.78 4.22
CA ARG A 140 -2.00 7.97 4.87
C ARG A 140 -3.01 9.11 4.82
N THR A 141 -3.04 9.92 5.86
CA THR A 141 -3.94 11.10 5.90
C THR A 141 -3.57 12.15 4.85
N ASP A 142 -2.29 12.26 4.50
CA ASP A 142 -1.77 13.20 3.49
C ASP A 142 -1.85 12.65 2.04
N ASP A 143 -2.04 11.35 1.86
CA ASP A 143 -2.29 10.71 0.55
C ASP A 143 -3.79 10.52 0.27
N MET A 144 -4.64 10.85 1.22
CA MET A 144 -6.09 10.73 1.10
C MET A 144 -6.64 11.74 0.08
N LEU A 145 -7.38 11.22 -0.87
CA LEU A 145 -8.09 12.03 -1.85
C LEU A 145 -9.56 12.17 -1.42
N ILE A 146 -10.07 13.39 -1.42
CA ILE A 146 -11.50 13.63 -1.22
C ILE A 146 -12.12 13.80 -2.62
N ILE A 147 -12.95 12.83 -3.03
CA ILE A 147 -13.60 12.82 -4.35
C ILE A 147 -15.12 12.83 -4.14
N LYS A 148 -15.78 13.90 -4.49
CA LYS A 148 -17.23 14.08 -4.28
C LYS A 148 -17.69 13.80 -2.84
N GLY A 149 -16.86 14.19 -1.85
CA GLY A 149 -17.16 13.96 -0.42
C GLY A 149 -16.82 12.55 0.09
N VAL A 150 -16.25 11.69 -0.74
CA VAL A 150 -15.78 10.35 -0.35
C VAL A 150 -14.28 10.36 -0.15
N ASN A 151 -13.82 9.82 0.98
CA ASN A 151 -12.40 9.62 1.26
C ASN A 151 -11.89 8.40 0.48
N VAL A 152 -10.93 8.62 -0.40
CA VAL A 152 -10.32 7.59 -1.25
C VAL A 152 -8.84 7.49 -0.94
N PHE A 153 -8.38 6.31 -0.59
CA PHE A 153 -6.96 6.02 -0.40
C PHE A 153 -6.39 5.28 -1.62
N PRO A 154 -5.22 5.67 -2.13
CA PRO A 154 -4.56 4.95 -3.23
C PRO A 154 -4.39 3.46 -2.96
N SER A 155 -4.15 3.06 -1.70
CA SER A 155 -4.04 1.67 -1.26
C SER A 155 -5.31 0.84 -1.50
N GLN A 156 -6.50 1.44 -1.40
CA GLN A 156 -7.76 0.76 -1.72
C GLN A 156 -7.85 0.41 -3.21
N ILE A 157 -7.39 1.32 -4.07
CA ILE A 157 -7.36 1.09 -5.52
C ILE A 157 -6.32 0.01 -5.85
N GLU A 158 -5.15 0.08 -5.23
CA GLU A 158 -4.10 -0.92 -5.39
C GLU A 158 -4.58 -2.33 -5.03
N SER A 159 -5.27 -2.49 -3.90
CA SER A 159 -5.81 -3.80 -3.47
C SER A 159 -6.81 -4.40 -4.46
N VAL A 160 -7.50 -3.56 -5.24
CA VAL A 160 -8.38 -4.04 -6.31
C VAL A 160 -7.61 -4.50 -7.54
N LEU A 161 -6.53 -3.78 -7.89
CA LEU A 161 -5.78 -4.02 -9.14
C LEU A 161 -4.78 -5.16 -9.02
N VAL A 162 -4.15 -5.31 -7.85
CA VAL A 162 -3.16 -6.37 -7.60
C VAL A 162 -3.83 -7.74 -7.66
N GLY A 163 -3.19 -8.66 -8.39
CA GLY A 163 -3.71 -10.03 -8.57
C GLY A 163 -4.81 -10.18 -9.63
N MET A 164 -5.24 -9.11 -10.28
CA MET A 164 -6.14 -9.26 -11.44
C MET A 164 -5.35 -9.74 -12.66
N GLU A 165 -5.89 -10.75 -13.33
CA GLU A 165 -5.35 -11.27 -14.58
C GLU A 165 -5.26 -10.17 -15.64
N ASN A 166 -4.18 -10.12 -16.41
CA ASN A 166 -3.89 -9.14 -17.45
C ASN A 166 -3.64 -7.70 -16.97
N VAL A 167 -3.66 -7.44 -15.66
CA VAL A 167 -3.34 -6.15 -15.05
C VAL A 167 -1.88 -6.11 -14.63
N GLY A 168 -1.14 -5.12 -15.13
CA GLY A 168 0.25 -4.87 -14.76
C GLY A 168 0.37 -4.21 -13.36
N PRO A 169 1.58 -4.17 -12.80
CA PRO A 169 1.80 -3.64 -11.45
C PRO A 169 1.79 -2.10 -11.40
N HIS A 170 1.67 -1.42 -12.53
CA HIS A 170 1.73 0.02 -12.62
C HIS A 170 0.38 0.63 -12.93
N TYR A 171 0.00 1.62 -12.13
CA TYR A 171 -1.21 2.40 -12.30
C TYR A 171 -0.99 3.86 -11.91
N GLN A 172 -1.85 4.74 -12.38
CA GLN A 172 -1.84 6.16 -12.05
C GLN A 172 -3.27 6.64 -11.78
N LEU A 173 -3.41 7.42 -10.72
CA LEU A 173 -4.65 8.07 -10.33
C LEU A 173 -4.63 9.51 -10.83
N VAL A 174 -5.58 9.89 -11.68
CA VAL A 174 -5.67 11.24 -12.20
C VAL A 174 -6.94 11.88 -11.64
N VAL A 175 -6.76 12.91 -10.83
CA VAL A 175 -7.85 13.69 -10.24
C VAL A 175 -8.03 14.97 -11.03
N ARG A 176 -9.24 15.22 -11.52
CA ARG A 176 -9.60 16.43 -12.25
C ARG A 176 -10.87 17.04 -11.70
N LYS A 177 -11.08 18.31 -11.99
CA LYS A 177 -12.35 19.00 -11.73
C LYS A 177 -13.10 19.19 -13.03
N LYS A 178 -14.33 18.67 -13.12
CA LYS A 178 -15.22 18.85 -14.28
C LYS A 178 -16.56 19.36 -13.80
N ASN A 179 -16.99 20.52 -14.31
CA ASN A 179 -18.26 21.16 -13.92
C ASN A 179 -18.43 21.26 -12.39
N PHE A 180 -17.42 21.76 -11.69
CA PHE A 180 -17.34 21.91 -10.23
C PHE A 180 -17.33 20.60 -9.43
N LEU A 181 -17.37 19.44 -10.06
CA LEU A 181 -17.27 18.13 -9.42
C LEU A 181 -15.90 17.49 -9.65
N ASP A 182 -15.35 16.91 -8.59
CA ASP A 182 -14.13 16.12 -8.69
C ASP A 182 -14.40 14.81 -9.43
N THR A 183 -13.49 14.43 -10.30
CA THR A 183 -13.52 13.16 -11.04
C THR A 183 -12.22 12.40 -10.80
N LEU A 184 -12.34 11.09 -10.67
CA LEU A 184 -11.21 10.18 -10.52
C LEU A 184 -11.12 9.28 -11.76
N GLU A 185 -9.97 9.32 -12.41
CA GLU A 185 -9.58 8.40 -13.47
C GLU A 185 -8.45 7.49 -12.96
N VAL A 186 -8.62 6.19 -13.12
CA VAL A 186 -7.62 5.17 -12.81
C VAL A 186 -7.04 4.65 -14.12
N LYS A 187 -5.81 5.02 -14.42
CA LYS A 187 -5.06 4.50 -15.58
C LYS A 187 -4.31 3.26 -15.14
N VAL A 188 -4.49 2.16 -15.85
CA VAL A 188 -3.93 0.85 -15.50
C VAL A 188 -3.13 0.31 -16.66
N GLU A 189 -1.87 -0.06 -16.44
CA GLU A 189 -1.08 -0.75 -17.45
C GLU A 189 -1.49 -2.20 -17.59
N LEU A 190 -1.55 -2.66 -18.82
CA LEU A 190 -1.71 -4.06 -19.16
C LEU A 190 -0.38 -4.82 -19.03
N VAL A 191 -0.47 -6.12 -18.80
CA VAL A 191 0.70 -7.01 -18.83
C VAL A 191 1.20 -7.19 -20.26
N ASP A 192 0.26 -7.31 -21.23
CA ASP A 192 0.55 -7.55 -22.65
C ASP A 192 -0.19 -6.54 -23.53
N ALA A 193 0.54 -5.99 -24.51
CA ALA A 193 -0.02 -5.04 -25.48
C ALA A 193 -1.00 -5.70 -26.46
N SER A 194 -0.93 -7.01 -26.68
CA SER A 194 -1.83 -7.75 -27.58
C SER A 194 -3.30 -7.65 -27.17
N LEU A 195 -3.57 -7.45 -25.87
CA LEU A 195 -4.92 -7.23 -25.35
C LEU A 195 -5.57 -5.95 -25.89
N LEU A 196 -4.81 -4.96 -26.32
CA LEU A 196 -5.33 -3.73 -26.92
C LEU A 196 -5.94 -3.97 -28.31
N GLU A 197 -5.58 -5.07 -28.97
CA GLU A 197 -6.11 -5.46 -30.27
C GLU A 197 -7.46 -6.20 -30.16
N SER A 198 -7.77 -6.73 -28.95
CA SER A 198 -9.03 -7.45 -28.68
C SER A 198 -10.05 -6.55 -27.96
N PHE A 199 -10.88 -5.85 -28.73
CA PHE A 199 -11.86 -4.91 -28.20
C PHE A 199 -12.80 -5.55 -27.13
N GLY A 200 -13.25 -6.78 -27.35
CA GLY A 200 -14.17 -7.48 -26.44
C GLY A 200 -13.51 -7.80 -25.07
N GLU A 201 -12.27 -8.29 -25.09
CA GLU A 201 -11.52 -8.62 -23.88
C GLU A 201 -11.15 -7.34 -23.10
N LEU A 202 -10.73 -6.31 -23.83
CA LEU A 202 -10.40 -5.01 -23.24
C LEU A 202 -11.60 -4.40 -22.52
N GLN A 203 -12.77 -4.39 -23.16
CA GLN A 203 -14.00 -3.86 -22.59
C GLN A 203 -14.45 -4.70 -21.37
N SER A 204 -14.33 -6.02 -21.44
CA SER A 204 -14.65 -6.91 -20.32
C SER A 204 -13.74 -6.67 -19.11
N LEU A 205 -12.44 -6.54 -19.33
CA LEU A 205 -11.46 -6.25 -18.28
C LEU A 205 -11.71 -4.87 -17.67
N GLN A 206 -11.92 -3.84 -18.50
CA GLN A 206 -12.23 -2.49 -18.05
C GLN A 206 -13.47 -2.45 -17.16
N LYS A 207 -14.54 -3.14 -17.57
CA LYS A 207 -15.78 -3.27 -16.80
C LYS A 207 -15.52 -3.98 -15.47
N LYS A 208 -14.80 -5.09 -15.47
CA LYS A 208 -14.46 -5.84 -14.26
C LYS A 208 -13.69 -5.00 -13.24
N ILE A 209 -12.72 -4.20 -13.69
CA ILE A 209 -11.98 -3.27 -12.83
C ILE A 209 -12.93 -2.19 -12.30
N HIS A 210 -13.72 -1.56 -13.17
CA HIS A 210 -14.68 -0.52 -12.80
C HIS A 210 -15.65 -1.01 -11.71
N ASP A 211 -16.27 -2.17 -11.91
CA ASP A 211 -17.26 -2.72 -10.98
C ASP A 211 -16.64 -3.03 -9.60
N ARG A 212 -15.42 -3.56 -9.57
CA ARG A 212 -14.68 -3.79 -8.33
C ARG A 212 -14.32 -2.49 -7.63
N LEU A 213 -13.78 -1.50 -8.35
CA LEU A 213 -13.47 -0.19 -7.78
C LEU A 213 -14.73 0.48 -7.21
N LYS A 214 -15.85 0.43 -7.93
CA LYS A 214 -17.13 0.95 -7.45
C LYS A 214 -17.59 0.27 -6.16
N SER A 215 -17.43 -1.04 -6.07
CA SER A 215 -17.76 -1.79 -4.84
C SER A 215 -16.91 -1.40 -3.64
N VAL A 216 -15.61 -1.17 -3.84
CA VAL A 216 -14.67 -0.84 -2.75
C VAL A 216 -14.71 0.63 -2.36
N LEU A 217 -14.81 1.53 -3.34
CA LEU A 217 -14.73 2.98 -3.10
C LEU A 217 -16.10 3.62 -2.85
N GLY A 218 -17.20 2.97 -3.26
CA GLY A 218 -18.53 3.54 -3.18
C GLY A 218 -18.78 4.71 -4.15
N LEU A 219 -17.92 4.89 -5.17
CA LEU A 219 -18.04 5.97 -6.15
C LEU A 219 -17.73 5.49 -7.58
N GLU A 220 -18.25 6.22 -8.56
CA GLU A 220 -17.95 5.98 -9.97
C GLU A 220 -16.55 6.50 -10.34
N THR A 221 -15.75 5.63 -10.94
CA THR A 221 -14.41 5.96 -11.42
C THR A 221 -14.31 5.69 -12.91
N LYS A 222 -13.56 6.54 -13.62
CA LYS A 222 -13.18 6.23 -14.99
C LYS A 222 -11.97 5.30 -14.97
N VAL A 223 -12.04 4.17 -15.66
CA VAL A 223 -10.93 3.25 -15.86
C VAL A 223 -10.40 3.39 -17.27
N THR A 224 -9.09 3.56 -17.42
CA THR A 224 -8.41 3.64 -18.72
C THR A 224 -7.29 2.63 -18.75
N LEU A 225 -7.38 1.65 -19.64
CA LEU A 225 -6.34 0.65 -19.85
C LEU A 225 -5.31 1.22 -20.84
N VAL A 226 -4.03 1.07 -20.51
CA VAL A 226 -2.92 1.61 -21.30
C VAL A 226 -1.89 0.55 -21.60
N SER A 227 -1.08 0.77 -22.64
CA SER A 227 -0.02 -0.16 -23.05
C SER A 227 1.00 -0.38 -21.94
N PRO A 228 1.65 -1.56 -21.91
CA PRO A 228 2.79 -1.79 -21.02
C PRO A 228 3.87 -0.71 -21.18
N LYS A 229 4.46 -0.29 -20.06
CA LYS A 229 5.55 0.71 -20.00
C LYS A 229 5.17 2.11 -20.51
N SER A 230 3.88 2.44 -20.58
CA SER A 230 3.40 3.77 -21.01
C SER A 230 3.27 4.79 -19.88
N LEU A 231 3.16 4.34 -18.63
CA LEU A 231 3.15 5.22 -17.47
C LEU A 231 4.59 5.56 -17.05
N GLU A 232 4.78 6.76 -16.51
CA GLU A 232 6.07 7.22 -16.02
C GLU A 232 6.60 6.34 -14.89
N ARG A 233 7.92 6.06 -14.92
CA ARG A 233 8.61 5.30 -13.88
C ARG A 233 9.37 6.25 -12.97
N PHE A 234 9.12 6.13 -11.67
CA PHE A 234 9.79 6.94 -10.67
C PHE A 234 10.94 6.15 -10.03
N GLN A 235 12.05 6.83 -9.77
CA GLN A 235 13.10 6.28 -8.92
C GLN A 235 12.72 6.52 -7.45
N GLY A 236 12.56 5.46 -6.67
CA GLY A 236 12.07 5.50 -5.29
C GLY A 236 10.57 5.23 -5.17
N LYS A 237 9.88 5.87 -4.21
CA LYS A 237 8.44 5.69 -4.02
C LYS A 237 7.64 6.15 -5.24
N ALA A 238 6.72 5.32 -5.71
CA ALA A 238 5.89 5.62 -6.86
C ALA A 238 4.96 6.81 -6.58
N LYS A 239 5.08 7.87 -7.38
CA LYS A 239 4.13 8.99 -7.36
C LYS A 239 2.89 8.59 -8.17
N ARG A 240 1.93 7.94 -7.51
CA ARG A 240 0.76 7.36 -8.18
C ARG A 240 -0.37 8.35 -8.42
N VAL A 241 -0.39 9.48 -7.70
CA VAL A 241 -1.45 10.48 -7.78
C VAL A 241 -0.99 11.68 -8.59
N LEU A 242 -1.76 12.02 -9.63
CA LEU A 242 -1.65 13.23 -10.41
C LEU A 242 -2.89 14.08 -10.17
N ASP A 243 -2.78 15.06 -9.27
CA ASP A 243 -3.87 15.99 -8.95
C ASP A 243 -3.83 17.21 -9.88
N LEU A 244 -4.78 17.27 -10.81
CA LEU A 244 -4.92 18.29 -11.82
C LEU A 244 -6.09 19.25 -11.54
N ARG A 245 -6.68 19.22 -10.34
CA ARG A 245 -7.86 20.04 -10.00
C ARG A 245 -7.62 21.55 -10.11
N ASN A 246 -6.38 21.98 -9.91
CA ASN A 246 -5.97 23.38 -9.97
C ASN A 246 -5.33 23.78 -11.32
N GLN A 247 -5.30 22.86 -12.30
CA GLN A 247 -4.82 23.17 -13.63
C GLN A 247 -5.97 23.58 -14.54
N PRO A 248 -5.78 24.53 -15.49
CA PRO A 248 -6.79 24.85 -16.48
C PRO A 248 -7.18 23.57 -17.24
N ALA A 249 -8.48 23.40 -17.49
CA ALA A 249 -8.97 22.29 -18.30
C ALA A 249 -8.29 22.33 -19.67
N GLU A 250 -7.62 21.27 -20.06
CA GLU A 250 -7.24 21.08 -21.47
C GLU A 250 -8.53 20.95 -22.26
N GLU A 251 -8.76 21.86 -23.21
CA GLU A 251 -9.90 21.90 -24.14
C GLU A 251 -9.95 20.66 -25.06
#